data_81249047ea23f1142c375a5d3a695981
#
_entry.id   81249047ea23f1142c375a5d3a695981
#
_cell.length_a   1.000
_cell.length_b   1.000
_cell.length_c   1.000
_cell.angle_alpha   90.00
_cell.angle_beta   90.00
_cell.angle_gamma   90.00
#
_symmetry.space_group_name_H-M   'P 1'
#
loop_
_entity.id
_entity.type
_entity.pdbx_description
1 polymer ?
#
loop_
_entity_poly.entity_id
_entity_poly.type
_entity_poly.pdbx_seq_one_letter_code
_entity_poly.pdbx_strand_id
1 'polypeptide(L)'
;DYGTNIVSGVTPGKGGIKTLNQSVPVFNSVEEAVEKTDANTSIIFVPPPFAAEAVIEASYAGIDLVVCITEGVPVQDMVKVKNVLMRNNTRLIGPNCPGIITVDECKLGIMPGFICKKGNIGVISKSGTLTYEAIDQLVNVGLGQTTAIGIGGDPIIGTTMRDCLELFEADAETEGVVMIGEIGGQMEIEAARWAKDHMSKTAV
;
A
#
# COMPACT_ATOMS: atom_id res chain seq x y z
N ASP A 1 5.03 10.73 -11.87
CA ASP A 1 5.83 10.51 -13.08
C ASP A 1 6.40 9.08 -13.19
N TYR A 2 5.86 8.12 -12.44
CA TYR A 2 6.30 6.71 -12.49
C TYR A 2 5.55 5.88 -13.55
N GLY A 3 4.54 6.46 -14.21
CA GLY A 3 3.71 5.77 -15.19
C GLY A 3 2.38 5.22 -14.65
N THR A 4 2.11 5.38 -13.35
CA THR A 4 0.82 5.02 -12.76
C THR A 4 -0.33 5.74 -13.48
N ASN A 5 -1.37 5.01 -13.89
CA ASN A 5 -2.53 5.55 -14.55
C ASN A 5 -3.45 6.27 -13.56
N ILE A 6 -3.31 7.60 -13.47
CA ILE A 6 -4.14 8.44 -12.60
C ILE A 6 -5.37 8.88 -13.39
N VAL A 7 -6.54 8.38 -13.02
CA VAL A 7 -7.80 8.62 -13.73
C VAL A 7 -8.68 9.69 -13.11
N SER A 8 -8.54 9.94 -11.79
CA SER A 8 -9.34 10.93 -11.08
C SER A 8 -8.67 11.43 -9.81
N GLY A 9 -9.11 12.60 -9.34
CA GLY A 9 -8.90 13.11 -7.99
C GLY A 9 -10.23 13.26 -7.26
N VAL A 10 -10.23 13.16 -5.93
CA VAL A 10 -11.42 13.38 -5.11
C VAL A 10 -11.12 14.45 -4.06
N THR A 11 -11.95 15.49 -4.06
CA THR A 11 -11.93 16.51 -3.02
C THR A 11 -13.34 17.08 -2.87
N PRO A 12 -14.00 16.88 -1.72
CA PRO A 12 -15.34 17.44 -1.48
C PRO A 12 -15.38 18.95 -1.72
N GLY A 13 -16.39 19.42 -2.45
CA GLY A 13 -16.58 20.83 -2.81
C GLY A 13 -15.69 21.34 -3.96
N LYS A 14 -14.85 20.48 -4.57
CA LYS A 14 -14.03 20.86 -5.73
C LYS A 14 -14.34 20.02 -6.98
N GLY A 15 -15.47 19.33 -6.99
CA GLY A 15 -15.93 18.62 -8.18
C GLY A 15 -16.09 19.53 -9.39
N GLY A 16 -15.75 19.01 -10.58
CA GLY A 16 -15.83 19.74 -11.85
C GLY A 16 -14.56 20.48 -12.26
N ILE A 17 -13.56 20.64 -11.37
CA ILE A 17 -12.25 21.14 -11.78
C ILE A 17 -11.37 20.02 -12.39
N LYS A 18 -10.29 20.39 -13.01
CA LYS A 18 -9.26 19.46 -13.50
C LYS A 18 -7.90 19.81 -12.89
N THR A 19 -7.11 18.80 -12.65
CA THR A 19 -5.73 18.90 -12.13
C THR A 19 -4.74 18.22 -13.06
N LEU A 20 -3.46 18.16 -12.70
CA LEU A 20 -2.38 17.57 -13.51
C LEU A 20 -2.42 18.05 -14.98
N ASN A 21 -2.16 19.35 -15.15
CA ASN A 21 -2.19 20.01 -16.47
C ASN A 21 -3.56 19.88 -17.19
N GLN A 22 -4.64 19.94 -16.42
CA GLN A 22 -6.04 19.84 -16.89
C GLN A 22 -6.44 18.49 -17.53
N SER A 23 -5.65 17.44 -17.27
CA SER A 23 -5.94 16.10 -17.80
C SER A 23 -6.80 15.23 -16.87
N VAL A 24 -6.67 15.41 -15.54
CA VAL A 24 -7.33 14.57 -14.53
C VAL A 24 -8.54 15.29 -13.93
N PRO A 25 -9.76 14.76 -14.07
CA PRO A 25 -10.96 15.33 -13.46
C PRO A 25 -10.94 15.16 -11.93
N VAL A 26 -11.56 16.11 -11.24
CA VAL A 26 -11.78 16.05 -9.78
C VAL A 26 -13.27 15.89 -9.51
N PHE A 27 -13.61 14.98 -8.62
CA PHE A 27 -14.98 14.68 -8.17
C PHE A 27 -15.19 15.04 -6.71
N ASN A 28 -16.44 15.10 -6.28
CA ASN A 28 -16.80 15.41 -4.90
C ASN A 28 -16.76 14.18 -3.99
N SER A 29 -16.90 12.97 -4.54
CA SER A 29 -16.90 11.70 -3.82
C SER A 29 -16.13 10.62 -4.57
N VAL A 30 -15.72 9.56 -3.85
CA VAL A 30 -15.09 8.38 -4.45
C VAL A 30 -16.09 7.61 -5.30
N GLU A 31 -17.35 7.51 -4.87
CA GLU A 31 -18.42 6.87 -5.64
C GLU A 31 -18.58 7.51 -7.04
N GLU A 32 -18.67 8.84 -7.11
CA GLU A 32 -18.74 9.57 -8.38
C GLU A 32 -17.50 9.30 -9.26
N ALA A 33 -16.30 9.25 -8.64
CA ALA A 33 -15.06 8.97 -9.35
C ALA A 33 -15.06 7.56 -9.95
N VAL A 34 -15.45 6.55 -9.17
CA VAL A 34 -15.55 5.15 -9.62
C VAL A 34 -16.55 5.03 -10.78
N GLU A 35 -17.76 5.59 -10.63
CA GLU A 35 -18.79 5.55 -11.68
C GLU A 35 -18.35 6.17 -13.01
N LYS A 36 -17.51 7.20 -12.97
CA LYS A 36 -17.09 7.94 -14.16
C LYS A 36 -15.78 7.45 -14.79
N THR A 37 -14.95 6.74 -14.03
CA THR A 37 -13.57 6.44 -14.47
C THR A 37 -13.17 4.98 -14.29
N ASP A 38 -14.03 4.13 -13.72
CA ASP A 38 -13.73 2.73 -13.35
C ASP A 38 -12.49 2.63 -12.46
N ALA A 39 -12.26 3.63 -11.60
CA ALA A 39 -11.15 3.62 -10.66
C ALA A 39 -11.28 2.43 -9.69
N ASN A 40 -10.26 1.59 -9.60
CA ASN A 40 -10.22 0.41 -8.72
C ASN A 40 -9.27 0.58 -7.53
N THR A 41 -8.50 1.66 -7.51
CA THR A 41 -7.49 1.91 -6.49
C THR A 41 -7.54 3.35 -6.02
N SER A 42 -7.40 3.56 -4.71
CA SER A 42 -7.36 4.89 -4.08
C SER A 42 -6.08 5.09 -3.27
N ILE A 43 -5.47 6.27 -3.40
CA ILE A 43 -4.36 6.70 -2.55
C ILE A 43 -4.80 7.89 -1.71
N ILE A 44 -4.54 7.83 -0.39
CA ILE A 44 -5.04 8.78 0.59
C ILE A 44 -3.89 9.57 1.22
N PHE A 45 -3.96 10.90 1.07
CA PHE A 45 -3.04 11.88 1.66
C PHE A 45 -3.76 12.90 2.54
N VAL A 46 -5.05 12.72 2.81
CA VAL A 46 -5.82 13.66 3.61
C VAL A 46 -5.30 13.74 5.05
N PRO A 47 -5.51 14.88 5.77
CA PRO A 47 -5.07 14.99 7.15
C PRO A 47 -5.63 13.90 8.07
N PRO A 48 -4.91 13.54 9.16
CA PRO A 48 -5.23 12.40 10.03
C PRO A 48 -6.68 12.31 10.50
N PRO A 49 -7.37 13.40 10.89
CA PRO A 49 -8.75 13.32 11.34
C PRO A 49 -9.76 12.86 10.29
N PHE A 50 -9.39 12.92 9.00
CA PHE A 50 -10.27 12.58 7.87
C PHE A 50 -9.84 11.28 7.16
N ALA A 51 -8.67 10.74 7.49
CA ALA A 51 -8.10 9.60 6.76
C ALA A 51 -8.94 8.33 6.91
N ALA A 52 -9.43 8.03 8.12
CA ALA A 52 -10.28 6.87 8.36
C ALA A 52 -11.59 6.93 7.57
N GLU A 53 -12.23 8.11 7.53
CA GLU A 53 -13.46 8.31 6.75
C GLU A 53 -13.20 8.15 5.25
N ALA A 54 -12.07 8.67 4.74
CA ALA A 54 -11.69 8.49 3.35
C ALA A 54 -11.44 7.02 2.97
N VAL A 55 -10.85 6.21 3.87
CA VAL A 55 -10.71 4.76 3.67
C VAL A 55 -12.08 4.09 3.62
N ILE A 56 -12.98 4.44 4.54
CA ILE A 56 -14.33 3.88 4.63
C ILE A 56 -15.14 4.26 3.37
N GLU A 57 -15.08 5.51 2.94
CA GLU A 57 -15.73 5.98 1.71
C GLU A 57 -15.25 5.19 0.50
N ALA A 58 -13.93 5.04 0.33
CA ALA A 58 -13.36 4.27 -0.77
C ALA A 58 -13.81 2.80 -0.75
N SER A 59 -13.89 2.19 0.43
CA SER A 59 -14.37 0.82 0.59
C SER A 59 -15.84 0.66 0.21
N TYR A 60 -16.71 1.60 0.58
CA TYR A 60 -18.13 1.57 0.18
C TYR A 60 -18.34 1.86 -1.30
N ALA A 61 -17.45 2.64 -1.91
CA ALA A 61 -17.48 2.91 -3.35
C ALA A 61 -16.98 1.72 -4.20
N GLY A 62 -16.55 0.62 -3.58
CA GLY A 62 -16.12 -0.58 -4.30
C GLY A 62 -14.65 -0.56 -4.75
N ILE A 63 -13.82 0.28 -4.16
CA ILE A 63 -12.37 0.28 -4.42
C ILE A 63 -11.75 -1.01 -3.90
N ASP A 64 -10.98 -1.70 -4.75
CA ASP A 64 -10.32 -2.97 -4.41
C ASP A 64 -9.10 -2.75 -3.50
N LEU A 65 -8.29 -1.73 -3.78
CA LEU A 65 -7.06 -1.42 -3.05
C LEU A 65 -7.05 0.05 -2.60
N VAL A 66 -6.90 0.25 -1.29
CA VAL A 66 -6.66 1.57 -0.70
C VAL A 66 -5.25 1.61 -0.14
N VAL A 67 -4.50 2.67 -0.46
CA VAL A 67 -3.18 2.95 0.12
C VAL A 67 -3.29 4.24 0.94
N CYS A 68 -3.18 4.14 2.26
CA CYS A 68 -3.26 5.29 3.16
C CYS A 68 -1.86 5.70 3.63
N ILE A 69 -1.36 6.81 3.10
CA ILE A 69 -0.02 7.34 3.43
C ILE A 69 -0.04 8.06 4.77
N THR A 70 -1.16 8.64 5.13
CA THR A 70 -1.34 9.52 6.28
C THR A 70 -0.87 8.88 7.58
N GLU A 71 -0.02 9.58 8.30
CA GLU A 71 0.44 9.28 9.66
C GLU A 71 -0.48 9.93 10.71
N GLY A 72 -0.57 9.33 11.92
CA GLY A 72 -1.31 9.91 13.04
C GLY A 72 -2.82 9.70 13.00
N VAL A 73 -3.29 8.70 12.27
CA VAL A 73 -4.70 8.30 12.29
C VAL A 73 -5.03 7.71 13.66
N PRO A 74 -6.11 8.19 14.35
CA PRO A 74 -6.46 7.70 15.67
C PRO A 74 -6.74 6.19 15.68
N VAL A 75 -6.19 5.48 16.67
CA VAL A 75 -6.36 4.01 16.82
C VAL A 75 -7.84 3.60 16.84
N GLN A 76 -8.69 4.36 17.54
CA GLN A 76 -10.13 4.09 17.60
C GLN A 76 -10.81 4.17 16.23
N ASP A 77 -10.36 5.09 15.37
CA ASP A 77 -10.90 5.21 14.03
C ASP A 77 -10.42 4.06 13.14
N MET A 78 -9.18 3.59 13.32
CA MET A 78 -8.69 2.39 12.65
C MET A 78 -9.44 1.11 13.07
N VAL A 79 -9.95 1.02 14.30
CA VAL A 79 -10.85 -0.08 14.70
C VAL A 79 -12.14 -0.06 13.86
N LYS A 80 -12.72 1.13 13.63
CA LYS A 80 -13.90 1.27 12.76
C LYS A 80 -13.57 0.86 11.31
N VAL A 81 -12.45 1.34 10.79
CA VAL A 81 -11.95 0.97 9.45
C VAL A 81 -11.85 -0.55 9.32
N LYS A 82 -11.18 -1.24 10.24
CA LYS A 82 -11.05 -2.72 10.19
C LYS A 82 -12.41 -3.41 10.17
N ASN A 83 -13.38 -2.95 10.93
CA ASN A 83 -14.73 -3.50 10.95
C ASN A 83 -15.46 -3.35 9.60
N VAL A 84 -15.23 -2.24 8.88
CA VAL A 84 -15.78 -2.03 7.53
C VAL A 84 -15.07 -2.93 6.52
N LEU A 85 -13.74 -2.96 6.53
CA LEU A 85 -12.94 -3.76 5.59
C LEU A 85 -13.20 -5.27 5.72
N MET A 86 -13.51 -5.78 6.93
CA MET A 86 -13.90 -7.19 7.12
C MET A 86 -15.23 -7.57 6.42
N ARG A 87 -16.06 -6.59 6.07
CA ARG A 87 -17.36 -6.81 5.40
C ARG A 87 -17.31 -6.55 3.90
N ASN A 88 -16.26 -5.90 3.44
CA ASN A 88 -16.06 -5.51 2.06
C ASN A 88 -14.78 -6.16 1.53
N ASN A 89 -14.64 -6.27 0.22
CA ASN A 89 -13.45 -6.88 -0.40
C ASN A 89 -12.28 -5.91 -0.59
N THR A 90 -12.29 -4.77 0.08
CA THR A 90 -11.24 -3.76 -0.02
C THR A 90 -10.01 -4.14 0.80
N ARG A 91 -8.86 -4.19 0.17
CA ARG A 91 -7.55 -4.29 0.83
C ARG A 91 -7.02 -2.91 1.19
N LEU A 92 -6.47 -2.76 2.39
CA LEU A 92 -5.83 -1.52 2.84
C LEU A 92 -4.33 -1.76 3.07
N ILE A 93 -3.49 -0.91 2.51
CA ILE A 93 -2.06 -0.77 2.87
C ILE A 93 -1.91 0.51 3.69
N GLY A 94 -1.21 0.43 4.82
CA GLY A 94 -1.14 1.51 5.82
C GLY A 94 -2.23 1.41 6.89
N PRO A 95 -2.49 2.49 7.65
CA PRO A 95 -1.94 3.85 7.50
C PRO A 95 -0.46 3.99 7.85
N ASN A 96 0.07 5.23 7.80
CA ASN A 96 1.45 5.56 8.14
C ASN A 96 2.46 4.70 7.35
N CYS A 97 2.37 4.73 6.05
CA CYS A 97 3.17 3.89 5.17
C CYS A 97 3.72 4.66 3.97
N PRO A 98 4.83 4.21 3.37
CA PRO A 98 5.35 4.80 2.14
C PRO A 98 4.60 4.35 0.89
N GLY A 99 3.68 3.40 1.01
CA GLY A 99 2.89 2.84 -0.08
C GLY A 99 3.46 1.55 -0.67
N ILE A 100 3.21 1.34 -1.94
CA ILE A 100 3.60 0.15 -2.71
C ILE A 100 4.16 0.55 -4.06
N ILE A 101 5.13 -0.21 -4.53
CA ILE A 101 5.69 -0.10 -5.89
C ILE A 101 5.89 -1.50 -6.46
N THR A 102 5.28 -1.78 -7.61
CA THR A 102 5.62 -2.91 -8.48
C THR A 102 6.48 -2.35 -9.60
N VAL A 103 7.74 -2.82 -9.65
CA VAL A 103 8.77 -2.17 -10.45
C VAL A 103 8.48 -2.28 -11.94
N ASP A 104 8.63 -1.16 -12.64
CA ASP A 104 8.30 -0.95 -14.06
C ASP A 104 6.79 -1.05 -14.41
N GLU A 105 5.90 -1.17 -13.40
CA GLU A 105 4.47 -1.29 -13.63
C GLU A 105 3.68 -0.15 -12.98
N CYS A 106 3.69 -0.07 -11.63
CA CYS A 106 2.85 0.88 -10.90
C CYS A 106 3.47 1.31 -9.59
N LYS A 107 3.25 2.57 -9.21
CA LYS A 107 3.60 3.11 -7.90
C LYS A 107 2.41 3.85 -7.29
N LEU A 108 2.09 3.48 -6.05
CA LEU A 108 1.07 4.10 -5.23
C LEU A 108 1.70 4.51 -3.90
N GLY A 109 2.12 5.76 -3.79
CA GLY A 109 2.79 6.26 -2.61
C GLY A 109 3.98 7.14 -2.90
N ILE A 110 4.84 7.28 -1.89
CA ILE A 110 5.97 8.20 -1.85
C ILE A 110 7.33 7.52 -2.05
N MET A 111 7.36 6.19 -2.26
CA MET A 111 8.63 5.49 -2.53
C MET A 111 9.36 6.09 -3.73
N PRO A 112 10.67 6.37 -3.63
CA PRO A 112 11.44 6.92 -4.75
C PRO A 112 11.69 5.83 -5.79
N GLY A 113 10.99 5.87 -6.92
CA GLY A 113 11.08 4.85 -7.97
C GLY A 113 12.48 4.69 -8.60
N PHE A 114 13.32 5.73 -8.50
CA PHE A 114 14.67 5.70 -9.07
C PHE A 114 15.68 4.81 -8.32
N ILE A 115 15.36 4.40 -7.08
CA ILE A 115 16.19 3.44 -6.33
C ILE A 115 15.81 1.99 -6.64
N CYS A 116 14.68 1.75 -7.29
CA CYS A 116 14.17 0.42 -7.60
C CYS A 116 14.71 -0.06 -8.95
N LYS A 117 14.91 -1.36 -9.08
CA LYS A 117 15.24 -2.04 -10.32
C LYS A 117 14.45 -3.33 -10.39
N LYS A 118 13.88 -3.66 -11.57
CA LYS A 118 13.13 -4.91 -11.73
C LYS A 118 14.03 -6.12 -11.47
N GLY A 119 13.50 -7.07 -10.71
CA GLY A 119 14.16 -8.32 -10.33
C GLY A 119 13.15 -9.29 -9.73
N ASN A 120 13.60 -10.13 -8.81
CA ASN A 120 12.85 -11.26 -8.28
C ASN A 120 12.68 -11.26 -6.74
N ILE A 121 12.94 -10.13 -6.08
CA ILE A 121 12.86 -10.02 -4.62
C ILE A 121 11.63 -9.19 -4.22
N GLY A 122 10.75 -9.78 -3.39
CA GLY A 122 9.71 -9.06 -2.67
C GLY A 122 10.29 -8.35 -1.45
N VAL A 123 9.79 -7.14 -1.15
CA VAL A 123 10.18 -6.42 0.07
C VAL A 123 8.93 -6.06 0.87
N ILE A 124 8.91 -6.41 2.14
CA ILE A 124 7.85 -6.05 3.10
C ILE A 124 8.48 -5.28 4.25
N SER A 125 7.94 -4.10 4.55
CA SER A 125 8.53 -3.28 5.61
C SER A 125 7.49 -2.53 6.43
N LYS A 126 7.71 -2.45 7.74
CA LYS A 126 7.01 -1.52 8.64
C LYS A 126 7.66 -0.14 8.64
N SER A 127 8.95 -0.06 8.35
CA SER A 127 9.73 1.17 8.37
C SER A 127 9.75 1.84 6.99
N GLY A 128 9.43 3.14 6.92
CA GLY A 128 9.57 3.91 5.69
C GLY A 128 11.03 4.03 5.23
N THR A 129 11.91 4.47 6.13
CA THR A 129 13.32 4.76 5.83
C THR A 129 14.12 3.50 5.50
N LEU A 130 13.99 2.45 6.33
CA LEU A 130 14.71 1.19 6.11
C LEU A 130 14.25 0.47 4.85
N THR A 131 13.02 0.69 4.40
CA THR A 131 12.54 0.20 3.10
C THR A 131 13.43 0.70 1.97
N TYR A 132 13.73 1.99 1.96
CA TYR A 132 14.53 2.60 0.89
C TYR A 132 15.98 2.12 0.91
N GLU A 133 16.55 2.01 2.11
CA GLU A 133 17.91 1.49 2.30
C GLU A 133 18.03 0.04 1.84
N ALA A 134 17.08 -0.82 2.22
CA ALA A 134 17.09 -2.22 1.80
C ALA A 134 16.93 -2.38 0.28
N ILE A 135 16.06 -1.60 -0.34
CA ILE A 135 15.89 -1.59 -1.80
C ILE A 135 17.19 -1.20 -2.49
N ASP A 136 17.83 -0.12 -2.06
CA ASP A 136 19.09 0.36 -2.63
C ASP A 136 20.22 -0.68 -2.47
N GLN A 137 20.36 -1.27 -1.28
CA GLN A 137 21.34 -2.31 -1.02
C GLN A 137 21.12 -3.55 -1.89
N LEU A 138 19.89 -4.00 -2.05
CA LEU A 138 19.55 -5.13 -2.95
C LEU A 138 19.95 -4.82 -4.40
N VAL A 139 19.66 -3.63 -4.89
CA VAL A 139 20.03 -3.21 -6.24
C VAL A 139 21.55 -3.16 -6.42
N ASN A 140 22.28 -2.67 -5.42
CA ASN A 140 23.74 -2.58 -5.45
C ASN A 140 24.45 -3.94 -5.49
N VAL A 141 23.80 -5.01 -4.97
CA VAL A 141 24.33 -6.38 -5.09
C VAL A 141 23.75 -7.16 -6.29
N GLY A 142 23.03 -6.48 -7.17
CA GLY A 142 22.50 -7.05 -8.41
C GLY A 142 21.14 -7.76 -8.26
N LEU A 143 20.50 -7.64 -7.10
CA LEU A 143 19.15 -8.12 -6.84
C LEU A 143 18.15 -6.95 -7.04
N GLY A 144 17.11 -7.17 -7.84
CA GLY A 144 16.04 -6.20 -8.03
C GLY A 144 14.75 -6.65 -7.37
N GLN A 145 13.75 -5.78 -7.38
CA GLN A 145 12.48 -6.06 -6.74
C GLN A 145 11.40 -6.43 -7.77
N THR A 146 10.53 -7.38 -7.41
CA THR A 146 9.21 -7.52 -8.04
C THR A 146 8.31 -6.40 -7.50
N THR A 147 8.02 -6.45 -6.21
CA THR A 147 7.19 -5.47 -5.52
C THR A 147 7.79 -5.13 -4.16
N ALA A 148 7.77 -3.86 -3.79
CA ALA A 148 8.07 -3.42 -2.43
C ALA A 148 6.81 -2.82 -1.78
N ILE A 149 6.49 -3.29 -0.58
CA ILE A 149 5.31 -2.92 0.18
C ILE A 149 5.72 -2.36 1.53
N GLY A 150 5.41 -1.08 1.76
CA GLY A 150 5.46 -0.51 3.10
C GLY A 150 4.10 -0.67 3.76
N ILE A 151 4.01 -1.54 4.76
CA ILE A 151 2.73 -1.86 5.41
C ILE A 151 2.32 -0.87 6.50
N GLY A 152 3.25 0.00 6.93
CA GLY A 152 3.03 0.98 7.98
C GLY A 152 3.46 0.54 9.37
N GLY A 153 3.82 1.53 10.21
CA GLY A 153 4.30 1.33 11.58
C GLY A 153 3.23 1.43 12.66
N ASP A 154 1.98 1.74 12.31
CA ASP A 154 0.91 1.93 13.29
C ASP A 154 0.49 0.62 13.97
N PRO A 155 -0.07 0.68 15.20
CA PRO A 155 -0.53 -0.52 15.90
C PRO A 155 -1.66 -1.28 15.18
N ILE A 156 -2.50 -0.57 14.44
CA ILE A 156 -3.59 -1.15 13.64
C ILE A 156 -3.39 -0.74 12.18
N ILE A 157 -2.96 -1.69 11.39
CA ILE A 157 -2.76 -1.54 9.94
C ILE A 157 -3.74 -2.41 9.15
N GLY A 158 -3.89 -2.12 7.87
CA GLY A 158 -4.76 -2.88 6.97
C GLY A 158 -4.23 -4.26 6.68
N THR A 159 -3.16 -4.34 5.90
CA THR A 159 -2.50 -5.56 5.45
C THR A 159 -1.31 -5.87 6.35
N THR A 160 -1.22 -7.11 6.84
CA THR A 160 -0.16 -7.56 7.74
C THR A 160 1.04 -8.10 6.98
N MET A 161 2.18 -8.34 7.66
CA MET A 161 3.33 -9.03 7.07
C MET A 161 2.96 -10.41 6.54
N ARG A 162 2.17 -11.17 7.29
CA ARG A 162 1.71 -12.48 6.88
C ARG A 162 0.89 -12.40 5.59
N ASP A 163 -0.06 -11.46 5.50
CA ASP A 163 -0.87 -11.28 4.29
C ASP A 163 0.01 -10.97 3.06
N CYS A 164 1.08 -10.19 3.23
CA CYS A 164 2.03 -9.91 2.17
C CYS A 164 2.85 -11.15 1.78
N LEU A 165 3.26 -11.97 2.75
CA LEU A 165 3.97 -13.24 2.45
C LEU A 165 3.09 -14.20 1.66
N GLU A 166 1.79 -14.30 1.99
CA GLU A 166 0.84 -15.10 1.22
C GLU A 166 0.75 -14.64 -0.24
N LEU A 167 0.74 -13.33 -0.47
CA LEU A 167 0.75 -12.75 -1.82
C LEU A 167 2.07 -13.05 -2.56
N PHE A 168 3.21 -12.88 -1.92
CA PHE A 168 4.50 -13.15 -2.53
C PHE A 168 4.75 -14.65 -2.78
N GLU A 169 4.23 -15.54 -1.93
CA GLU A 169 4.30 -16.98 -2.20
C GLU A 169 3.51 -17.35 -3.46
N ALA A 170 2.36 -16.71 -3.68
CA ALA A 170 1.53 -16.92 -4.87
C ALA A 170 2.07 -16.22 -6.14
N ASP A 171 2.95 -15.24 -6.01
CA ASP A 171 3.51 -14.50 -7.14
C ASP A 171 4.63 -15.28 -7.83
N ALA A 172 4.43 -15.66 -9.08
CA ALA A 172 5.38 -16.45 -9.85
C ALA A 172 6.70 -15.71 -10.16
N GLU A 173 6.71 -14.39 -10.15
CA GLU A 173 7.91 -13.58 -10.41
C GLU A 173 8.80 -13.41 -9.17
N THR A 174 8.24 -13.59 -7.96
CA THR A 174 9.00 -13.47 -6.72
C THR A 174 9.68 -14.78 -6.35
N GLU A 175 10.98 -14.77 -6.15
CA GLU A 175 11.78 -15.94 -5.74
C GLU A 175 12.23 -15.87 -4.27
N GLY A 176 12.30 -14.67 -3.70
CA GLY A 176 12.66 -14.45 -2.30
C GLY A 176 12.03 -13.19 -1.73
N VAL A 177 11.93 -13.12 -0.40
CA VAL A 177 11.29 -12.00 0.30
C VAL A 177 12.18 -11.49 1.41
N VAL A 178 12.36 -10.17 1.47
CA VAL A 178 13.00 -9.47 2.59
C VAL A 178 11.92 -8.84 3.47
N MET A 179 11.94 -9.17 4.76
CA MET A 179 11.02 -8.62 5.77
C MET A 179 11.76 -7.67 6.72
N ILE A 180 11.23 -6.47 6.88
CA ILE A 180 11.76 -5.47 7.81
C ILE A 180 10.68 -5.16 8.84
N GLY A 181 10.88 -5.67 10.05
CA GLY A 181 10.00 -5.45 11.19
C GLY A 181 10.46 -4.31 12.08
N GLU A 182 9.80 -4.21 13.22
CA GLU A 182 10.14 -3.31 14.31
C GLU A 182 10.19 -4.10 15.62
N ILE A 183 10.96 -3.61 16.59
CA ILE A 183 11.08 -4.24 17.89
C ILE A 183 9.74 -4.19 18.65
N GLY A 184 9.29 -5.34 19.09
CA GLY A 184 8.04 -5.52 19.86
C GLY A 184 6.84 -5.86 19.00
N GLY A 185 5.89 -6.59 19.56
CA GLY A 185 4.70 -7.06 18.87
C GLY A 185 4.79 -8.52 18.43
N GLN A 186 3.70 -9.01 17.86
CA GLN A 186 3.54 -10.42 17.47
C GLN A 186 3.53 -10.62 15.95
N MET A 187 3.38 -9.54 15.19
CA MET A 187 3.17 -9.59 13.74
C MET A 187 4.32 -10.29 13.01
N GLU A 188 5.56 -9.96 13.35
CA GLU A 188 6.77 -10.55 12.79
C GLU A 188 6.89 -12.03 13.16
N ILE A 189 6.54 -12.37 14.41
CA ILE A 189 6.55 -13.77 14.90
C ILE A 189 5.51 -14.60 14.16
N GLU A 190 4.30 -14.07 13.96
CA GLU A 190 3.23 -14.74 13.22
C GLU A 190 3.61 -14.93 11.76
N ALA A 191 4.18 -13.91 11.12
CA ALA A 191 4.67 -13.96 9.75
C ALA A 191 5.79 -15.01 9.59
N ALA A 192 6.78 -15.02 10.49
CA ALA A 192 7.88 -15.98 10.45
C ALA A 192 7.42 -17.43 10.68
N ARG A 193 6.46 -17.66 11.59
CA ARG A 193 5.87 -18.98 11.79
C ARG A 193 5.12 -19.45 10.55
N TRP A 194 4.31 -18.58 9.98
CA TRP A 194 3.58 -18.90 8.76
C TRP A 194 4.54 -19.21 7.60
N ALA A 195 5.57 -18.40 7.41
CA ALA A 195 6.59 -18.61 6.37
C ALA A 195 7.27 -19.96 6.50
N LYS A 196 7.67 -20.32 7.73
CA LYS A 196 8.32 -21.63 8.01
C LYS A 196 7.47 -22.82 7.56
N ASP A 197 6.16 -22.74 7.73
CA ASP A 197 5.26 -23.88 7.51
C ASP A 197 4.64 -23.90 6.09
N HIS A 198 4.63 -22.78 5.37
CA HIS A 198 3.87 -22.62 4.14
C HIS A 198 4.67 -22.08 2.94
N MET A 199 5.80 -21.40 3.16
CA MET A 199 6.57 -20.85 2.04
C MET A 199 7.53 -21.87 1.45
N SER A 200 7.54 -21.93 0.13
CA SER A 200 8.57 -22.61 -0.67
C SER A 200 9.74 -21.67 -1.00
N LYS A 201 9.50 -20.36 -0.93
CA LYS A 201 10.46 -19.30 -1.24
C LYS A 201 11.26 -18.90 0.00
N THR A 202 12.48 -18.40 -0.22
CA THR A 202 13.31 -17.89 0.87
C THR A 202 12.72 -16.59 1.43
N ALA A 203 12.52 -16.53 2.75
CA ALA A 203 12.17 -15.30 3.46
C ALA A 203 13.24 -14.97 4.51
N VAL A 204 13.73 -13.73 4.55
CA VAL A 204 14.79 -13.24 5.44
C VAL A 204 14.33 -12.00 6.20
#